data_48470a9838bb616522630aa5dbb2e240
#
_entry.id   48470a9838bb616522630aa5dbb2e240
#
_cell.length_a   1.000
_cell.length_b   1.000
_cell.length_c   1.000
_cell.angle_alpha   90.00
_cell.angle_beta   90.00
_cell.angle_gamma   90.00
#
_symmetry.space_group_name_H-M   'P 1'
#
loop_
_entity.id
_entity.type
_entity.pdbx_description
1 polymer ?
#
loop_
_entity_poly.entity_id
_entity_poly.type
_entity_poly.pdbx_seq_one_letter_code
_entity_poly.pdbx_strand_id
1 'polypeptide(L)'
;MTRLFRDRGVRLAAGLAVVVAIPMAVLFYFQFKSLHDIEMTSAQVLRQLSSETADSLTRSIEDYLKRPHISVLLRIPQARTEPLDLPFIEPIFNDALTESPFVESFYVWSERGPLSNKWLVFDQSSKSVPSGAVEQRFHEDKVVGDKLLARLRELVDTRRAIVAFTENINGRPHYVQAQLRFEGPARERITSVMAFAVDAERLRTQFVPAIMRDWLASVQQPLGFPHLETEILDEEGRHIFASHHERAEHFTPVDERSFAIIFFDKELLEFAAPYEQHREVWGLRTSYGPQPISEIVSASTRPQLALVIVLALAMALGVFLVAGAAAREVRVAELKSNFVASVSHDLKTPLALIQLFAETLELGRVRTPERAQEYYRIINGEAKKLTRLIENILDFSRMEAGLRPYRMEPADLTESVNKVLARMETQFAQGDFTVSAKVEADLPRILADEGAAEQAIENLVANAMKYSGDAKRIEIEAKRVNGHIVVSVTDHGIGIARREQGRIFRKFYRVQRELGGGPQGTGLGLAIVDHTMRGHGGFVRVDSEPERGSTFSLHFPIPSDNAFQGTLAESIR
;
A
#
# COMPACT_ATOMS: atom_id res chain seq x y z
N MET A 1 -15.48 -21.58 -17.31
CA MET A 1 -14.02 -21.43 -17.10
C MET A 1 -13.16 -22.38 -17.97
N THR A 2 -13.63 -23.55 -18.36
CA THR A 2 -12.84 -24.58 -19.07
C THR A 2 -12.51 -24.32 -20.55
N ARG A 3 -13.17 -23.37 -21.26
CA ARG A 3 -12.86 -23.04 -22.68
C ARG A 3 -11.73 -22.03 -22.87
N LEU A 4 -11.40 -21.22 -21.86
CA LEU A 4 -10.30 -20.22 -21.93
C LEU A 4 -8.89 -20.84 -21.92
N PHE A 5 -8.74 -22.04 -21.36
CA PHE A 5 -7.45 -22.72 -21.26
C PHE A 5 -7.07 -23.57 -22.50
N ARG A 6 -7.88 -23.57 -23.56
CA ARG A 6 -7.61 -24.32 -24.80
C ARG A 6 -6.71 -23.55 -25.76
N ASP A 7 -6.56 -22.26 -25.55
CA ASP A 7 -5.75 -21.37 -26.39
C ASP A 7 -4.28 -21.39 -25.90
N ARG A 8 -3.33 -21.75 -26.76
CA ARG A 8 -1.90 -21.84 -26.45
C ARG A 8 -1.36 -20.51 -25.92
N GLY A 9 -1.81 -19.38 -26.47
CA GLY A 9 -1.43 -18.06 -26.03
C GLY A 9 -1.85 -17.73 -24.61
N VAL A 10 -3.07 -18.11 -24.22
CA VAL A 10 -3.59 -17.92 -22.86
C VAL A 10 -2.82 -18.77 -21.85
N ARG A 11 -2.44 -19.99 -22.22
CA ARG A 11 -1.62 -20.86 -21.34
C ARG A 11 -0.22 -20.32 -21.13
N LEU A 12 0.40 -19.79 -22.16
CA LEU A 12 1.75 -19.20 -22.10
C LEU A 12 1.73 -17.91 -21.25
N ALA A 13 0.74 -17.04 -21.47
CA ALA A 13 0.54 -15.84 -20.67
C ALA A 13 0.24 -16.15 -19.19
N ALA A 14 -0.61 -17.16 -18.91
CA ALA A 14 -0.88 -17.63 -17.56
C ALA A 14 0.36 -18.24 -16.90
N GLY A 15 1.16 -19.03 -17.64
CA GLY A 15 2.42 -19.57 -17.14
C GLY A 15 3.42 -18.47 -16.78
N LEU A 16 3.59 -17.47 -17.63
CA LEU A 16 4.46 -16.31 -17.37
C LEU A 16 3.97 -15.51 -16.15
N ALA A 17 2.66 -15.30 -16.05
CA ALA A 17 2.06 -14.61 -14.89
C ALA A 17 2.34 -15.37 -13.59
N VAL A 18 2.23 -16.70 -13.57
CA VAL A 18 2.52 -17.54 -12.39
C VAL A 18 4.00 -17.48 -12.02
N VAL A 19 4.91 -17.55 -12.99
CA VAL A 19 6.37 -17.48 -12.77
C VAL A 19 6.79 -16.17 -12.13
N VAL A 20 6.10 -15.07 -12.46
CA VAL A 20 6.40 -13.74 -11.86
C VAL A 20 5.63 -13.54 -10.55
N ALA A 21 4.40 -14.03 -10.44
CA ALA A 21 3.55 -13.83 -9.26
C ALA A 21 4.06 -14.56 -8.02
N ILE A 22 4.66 -15.76 -8.18
CA ILE A 22 5.17 -16.54 -7.04
C ILE A 22 6.34 -15.84 -6.34
N PRO A 23 7.45 -15.46 -7.01
CA PRO A 23 8.54 -14.71 -6.39
C PRO A 23 8.07 -13.39 -5.77
N MET A 24 7.13 -12.72 -6.43
CA MET A 24 6.55 -11.46 -5.96
C MET A 24 5.75 -11.65 -4.68
N ALA A 25 4.93 -12.68 -4.57
CA ALA A 25 4.18 -13.02 -3.36
C ALA A 25 5.13 -13.38 -2.20
N VAL A 26 6.22 -14.09 -2.48
CA VAL A 26 7.26 -14.42 -1.50
C VAL A 26 7.97 -13.15 -1.01
N LEU A 27 8.37 -12.27 -1.93
CA LEU A 27 9.00 -11.00 -1.59
C LEU A 27 8.07 -10.10 -0.76
N PHE A 28 6.80 -10.01 -1.12
CA PHE A 28 5.78 -9.26 -0.38
C PHE A 28 5.58 -9.84 1.02
N TYR A 29 5.53 -11.17 1.16
CA TYR A 29 5.43 -11.83 2.45
C TYR A 29 6.63 -11.49 3.35
N PHE A 30 7.86 -11.55 2.83
CA PHE A 30 9.05 -11.20 3.60
C PHE A 30 9.10 -9.71 3.98
N GLN A 31 8.70 -8.82 3.08
CA GLN A 31 8.60 -7.38 3.38
C GLN A 31 7.56 -7.10 4.46
N PHE A 32 6.38 -7.69 4.35
CA PHE A 32 5.32 -7.54 5.35
C PHE A 32 5.75 -8.09 6.72
N LYS A 33 6.36 -9.27 6.71
CA LYS A 33 6.91 -9.88 7.94
C LYS A 33 7.99 -9.00 8.56
N SER A 34 8.93 -8.49 7.76
CA SER A 34 10.00 -7.59 8.23
C SER A 34 9.44 -6.32 8.85
N LEU A 35 8.42 -5.69 8.26
CA LEU A 35 7.77 -4.51 8.84
C LEU A 35 7.08 -4.84 10.18
N HIS A 36 6.41 -5.97 10.26
CA HIS A 36 5.79 -6.42 11.51
C HIS A 36 6.83 -6.73 12.59
N ASP A 37 7.92 -7.39 12.25
CA ASP A 37 9.02 -7.69 13.17
C ASP A 37 9.69 -6.39 13.68
N ILE A 38 9.86 -5.38 12.83
CA ILE A 38 10.36 -4.05 13.21
C ILE A 38 9.39 -3.37 14.19
N GLU A 39 8.08 -3.43 13.92
CA GLU A 39 7.06 -2.85 14.79
C GLU A 39 7.10 -3.49 16.19
N MET A 40 7.13 -4.80 16.27
CA MET A 40 7.19 -5.54 17.53
C MET A 40 8.50 -5.27 18.29
N THR A 41 9.63 -5.30 17.60
CA THR A 41 10.95 -5.05 18.20
C THR A 41 11.07 -3.61 18.70
N SER A 42 10.62 -2.62 17.93
CA SER A 42 10.65 -1.22 18.34
C SER A 42 9.78 -0.95 19.56
N ALA A 43 8.58 -1.53 19.62
CA ALA A 43 7.72 -1.44 20.79
C ALA A 43 8.34 -2.08 22.04
N GLN A 44 9.03 -3.21 21.88
CA GLN A 44 9.72 -3.88 22.97
C GLN A 44 10.92 -3.06 23.48
N VAL A 45 11.72 -2.50 22.57
CA VAL A 45 12.87 -1.64 22.91
C VAL A 45 12.39 -0.40 23.67
N LEU A 46 11.33 0.27 23.22
CA LEU A 46 10.78 1.43 23.92
C LEU A 46 10.31 1.09 25.32
N ARG A 47 9.62 -0.04 25.51
CA ARG A 47 9.20 -0.50 26.85
C ARG A 47 10.40 -0.79 27.75
N GLN A 48 11.42 -1.46 27.22
CA GLN A 48 12.63 -1.76 27.97
C GLN A 48 13.36 -0.47 28.39
N LEU A 49 13.54 0.48 27.46
CA LEU A 49 14.15 1.77 27.78
C LEU A 49 13.35 2.55 28.82
N SER A 50 12.00 2.54 28.74
CA SER A 50 11.15 3.16 29.74
C SER A 50 11.35 2.54 31.11
N SER A 51 11.39 1.21 31.18
CA SER A 51 11.61 0.45 32.41
C SER A 51 12.99 0.73 33.03
N GLU A 52 14.06 0.65 32.23
CA GLU A 52 15.43 0.95 32.68
C GLU A 52 15.55 2.39 33.17
N THR A 53 14.89 3.32 32.50
CA THR A 53 14.86 4.73 32.88
C THR A 53 14.10 4.96 34.18
N ALA A 54 12.93 4.33 34.34
CA ALA A 54 12.14 4.39 35.58
C ALA A 54 12.93 3.79 36.76
N ASP A 55 13.62 2.66 36.57
CA ASP A 55 14.45 2.05 37.61
C ASP A 55 15.66 2.91 37.97
N SER A 56 16.30 3.55 36.97
CA SER A 56 17.43 4.47 37.19
C SER A 56 16.99 5.71 37.97
N LEU A 57 15.84 6.27 37.59
CA LEU A 57 15.28 7.44 38.26
C LEU A 57 14.87 7.14 39.69
N THR A 58 14.17 6.05 39.91
CA THR A 58 13.79 5.58 41.26
C THR A 58 15.02 5.45 42.16
N ARG A 59 16.08 4.76 41.68
CA ARG A 59 17.34 4.64 42.41
C ARG A 59 17.99 5.99 42.70
N SER A 60 17.98 6.91 41.75
CA SER A 60 18.56 8.24 41.92
C SER A 60 17.85 9.05 43.03
N ILE A 61 16.51 8.97 43.06
CA ILE A 61 15.72 9.61 44.13
C ILE A 61 16.03 8.97 45.48
N GLU A 62 16.01 7.64 45.58
CA GLU A 62 16.33 6.93 46.82
C GLU A 62 17.75 7.23 47.30
N ASP A 63 18.73 7.25 46.41
CA ASP A 63 20.12 7.61 46.74
C ASP A 63 20.26 9.04 47.24
N TYR A 64 19.47 9.96 46.71
CA TYR A 64 19.45 11.32 47.16
C TYR A 64 18.83 11.46 48.57
N LEU A 65 17.71 10.79 48.81
CA LEU A 65 17.02 10.84 50.11
C LEU A 65 17.82 10.25 51.25
N LYS A 66 18.63 9.20 51.04
CA LYS A 66 19.42 8.56 52.08
C LYS A 66 20.74 9.26 52.46
N ARG A 67 21.16 10.31 51.68
CA ARG A 67 22.43 11.04 51.93
C ARG A 67 22.59 11.54 53.34
N PRO A 68 21.58 12.21 54.02
CA PRO A 68 21.75 12.67 55.38
C PRO A 68 22.03 11.59 56.38
N HIS A 69 21.44 10.41 56.20
CA HIS A 69 21.72 9.26 57.07
C HIS A 69 23.17 8.80 56.97
N ILE A 70 23.67 8.69 55.71
CA ILE A 70 25.04 8.25 55.45
C ILE A 70 26.06 9.29 55.89
N SER A 71 25.83 10.57 55.57
CA SER A 71 26.79 11.63 55.80
C SER A 71 26.83 12.12 57.26
N VAL A 72 25.77 11.88 58.03
CA VAL A 72 25.65 12.35 59.40
C VAL A 72 25.54 11.19 60.39
N LEU A 73 24.41 10.48 60.33
CA LEU A 73 24.09 9.52 61.40
C LEU A 73 25.06 8.33 61.46
N LEU A 74 25.62 7.90 60.32
CA LEU A 74 26.63 6.85 60.30
C LEU A 74 28.05 7.36 60.53
N ARG A 75 28.34 8.66 60.28
CA ARG A 75 29.72 9.24 60.46
C ARG A 75 30.07 9.60 61.87
N ILE A 76 29.07 9.83 62.76
CA ILE A 76 29.31 10.28 64.12
C ILE A 76 29.36 9.06 65.06
N PRO A 77 30.54 8.72 65.60
CA PRO A 77 30.68 7.58 66.46
C PRO A 77 30.06 7.83 67.83
N GLN A 78 29.66 6.78 68.53
CA GLN A 78 29.02 6.85 69.84
C GLN A 78 29.83 7.63 70.87
N ALA A 79 31.16 7.49 70.89
CA ALA A 79 32.05 8.21 71.80
C ALA A 79 32.01 9.75 71.66
N ARG A 80 31.45 10.27 70.58
CA ARG A 80 31.27 11.72 70.30
C ARG A 80 29.85 12.23 70.63
N THR A 81 28.95 11.32 70.95
CA THR A 81 27.56 11.63 71.33
C THR A 81 27.32 11.47 72.84
N GLU A 82 28.23 10.79 73.54
CA GLU A 82 28.13 10.56 74.98
C GLU A 82 29.49 10.73 75.71
N PRO A 83 29.84 11.93 76.16
CA PRO A 83 29.11 13.24 76.08
C PRO A 83 29.14 13.84 74.70
N LEU A 84 28.21 14.80 74.43
CA LEU A 84 28.14 15.51 73.14
C LEU A 84 29.42 16.31 72.87
N ASP A 85 30.10 15.97 71.75
CA ASP A 85 31.28 16.67 71.26
C ASP A 85 30.87 17.63 70.12
N LEU A 86 30.31 18.80 70.49
CA LEU A 86 29.80 19.75 69.49
C LEU A 86 30.87 20.23 68.51
N PRO A 87 32.13 20.48 68.89
CA PRO A 87 33.18 20.81 67.94
C PRO A 87 33.44 19.76 66.88
N PHE A 88 33.21 18.47 67.17
CA PHE A 88 33.31 17.39 66.21
C PHE A 88 32.06 17.25 65.35
N ILE A 89 30.86 17.47 65.92
CA ILE A 89 29.57 17.30 65.26
C ILE A 89 29.24 18.46 64.30
N GLU A 90 29.53 19.69 64.68
CA GLU A 90 29.19 20.89 63.94
C GLU A 90 29.63 20.91 62.47
N PRO A 91 30.92 20.62 62.13
CA PRO A 91 31.33 20.60 60.72
C PRO A 91 30.56 19.56 59.90
N ILE A 92 30.24 18.40 60.49
CA ILE A 92 29.49 17.34 59.83
C ILE A 92 28.07 17.79 59.50
N PHE A 93 27.40 18.47 60.47
CA PHE A 93 26.06 19.04 60.26
C PHE A 93 26.05 20.15 59.24
N ASN A 94 27.03 21.02 59.26
CA ASN A 94 27.19 22.10 58.34
C ASN A 94 27.37 21.63 56.88
N ASP A 95 28.23 20.63 56.70
CA ASP A 95 28.43 20.00 55.40
C ASP A 95 27.16 19.28 54.90
N ALA A 96 26.51 18.57 55.81
CA ALA A 96 25.30 17.81 55.49
C ALA A 96 24.11 18.73 55.09
N LEU A 97 23.93 19.89 55.77
CA LEU A 97 22.91 20.86 55.33
C LEU A 97 23.23 21.49 53.96
N THR A 98 24.48 21.46 53.53
CA THR A 98 24.89 21.92 52.19
C THR A 98 24.68 20.83 51.13
N GLU A 99 25.04 19.60 51.44
CA GLU A 99 24.89 18.44 50.55
C GLU A 99 23.44 17.97 50.44
N SER A 100 22.63 18.18 51.46
CA SER A 100 21.24 17.76 51.55
C SER A 100 20.32 18.90 51.96
N PRO A 101 20.05 19.85 51.04
CA PRO A 101 19.31 21.08 51.31
C PRO A 101 17.83 20.86 51.66
N PHE A 102 17.32 19.65 51.50
CA PHE A 102 15.99 19.24 51.90
C PHE A 102 15.87 18.97 53.41
N VAL A 103 16.98 18.78 54.13
CA VAL A 103 17.00 18.72 55.57
C VAL A 103 16.85 20.12 56.14
N GLU A 104 15.86 20.27 57.04
CA GLU A 104 15.60 21.59 57.67
C GLU A 104 16.48 21.76 58.92
N SER A 105 16.57 20.71 59.76
CA SER A 105 17.27 20.78 61.03
C SER A 105 17.80 19.44 61.50
N PHE A 106 18.91 19.46 62.18
CA PHE A 106 19.50 18.35 62.94
C PHE A 106 19.25 18.55 64.43
N TYR A 107 18.92 17.47 65.14
CA TYR A 107 18.66 17.40 66.57
C TYR A 107 19.65 16.48 67.23
N VAL A 108 20.22 16.92 68.35
CA VAL A 108 21.06 16.06 69.20
C VAL A 108 20.61 16.16 70.66
N TRP A 109 20.60 15.03 71.32
CA TRP A 109 20.31 14.91 72.75
C TRP A 109 21.20 13.85 73.37
N SER A 110 21.64 14.11 74.63
CA SER A 110 22.38 13.14 75.40
C SER A 110 21.95 13.21 76.85
N GLU A 111 21.87 12.08 77.47
CA GLU A 111 21.61 11.97 78.91
C GLU A 111 22.84 12.35 79.75
N ARG A 112 24.05 12.25 79.19
CA ARG A 112 25.32 12.40 79.87
C ARG A 112 26.12 13.62 79.39
N GLY A 113 26.86 14.21 80.34
CA GLY A 113 27.78 15.33 80.00
C GLY A 113 27.28 16.70 80.42
N PRO A 114 28.03 17.78 80.10
CA PRO A 114 27.70 19.15 80.47
C PRO A 114 26.39 19.71 79.87
N LEU A 115 26.00 19.15 78.73
CA LEU A 115 24.80 19.51 78.03
C LEU A 115 23.68 18.46 78.19
N SER A 116 23.75 17.66 79.27
CA SER A 116 22.79 16.59 79.53
C SER A 116 21.36 17.08 79.61
N ASN A 117 20.44 16.31 79.03
CA ASN A 117 19.01 16.54 78.97
C ASN A 117 18.58 17.80 78.21
N LYS A 118 19.49 18.39 77.42
CA LYS A 118 19.16 19.50 76.51
C LYS A 118 19.01 19.00 75.08
N TRP A 119 17.94 19.43 74.42
CA TRP A 119 17.79 19.24 72.99
C TRP A 119 18.44 20.43 72.26
N LEU A 120 19.48 20.11 71.52
CA LEU A 120 20.22 21.07 70.73
C LEU A 120 19.86 20.91 69.27
N VAL A 121 19.60 22.00 68.63
CA VAL A 121 19.17 22.09 67.22
C VAL A 121 20.22 22.83 66.42
N PHE A 122 20.52 22.25 65.24
CA PHE A 122 21.36 22.89 64.23
C PHE A 122 20.60 22.99 62.92
N ASP A 123 20.37 24.19 62.44
CA ASP A 123 19.58 24.48 61.24
C ASP A 123 20.26 25.47 60.29
N GLN A 124 19.55 25.97 59.26
CA GLN A 124 20.07 26.96 58.32
C GLN A 124 20.44 28.27 58.99
N SER A 125 19.78 28.67 60.08
CA SER A 125 20.11 29.89 60.84
C SER A 125 21.45 29.75 61.56
N SER A 126 21.80 28.52 61.97
CA SER A 126 23.08 28.16 62.60
C SER A 126 24.30 28.45 61.71
N LYS A 127 24.13 28.40 60.37
CA LYS A 127 25.20 28.74 59.41
C LYS A 127 25.58 30.21 59.40
N SER A 128 24.72 31.11 59.82
CA SER A 128 24.97 32.54 59.82
C SER A 128 25.80 33.00 61.02
N VAL A 129 25.97 32.17 62.03
CA VAL A 129 26.79 32.44 63.22
C VAL A 129 28.26 32.20 62.92
N PRO A 130 29.18 33.12 63.29
CA PRO A 130 30.63 32.97 63.03
C PRO A 130 31.22 31.71 63.67
N SER A 131 32.18 31.08 62.95
CA SER A 131 32.80 29.79 63.30
C SER A 131 33.56 29.77 64.66
N GLY A 132 33.77 30.87 65.31
CA GLY A 132 34.50 30.95 66.59
C GLY A 132 33.71 30.59 67.82
N ALA A 133 32.42 30.38 67.75
CA ALA A 133 31.57 30.08 68.90
C ALA A 133 30.65 28.88 68.59
N VAL A 134 31.23 27.68 68.53
CA VAL A 134 30.52 26.43 68.14
C VAL A 134 29.26 26.21 68.98
N GLU A 135 29.32 26.46 70.30
CA GLU A 135 28.14 26.32 71.15
C GLU A 135 27.00 27.33 70.81
N GLN A 136 27.34 28.49 70.27
CA GLN A 136 26.33 29.50 69.85
C GLN A 136 25.65 29.15 68.53
N ARG A 137 26.16 28.21 67.77
CA ARG A 137 25.57 27.71 66.53
C ARG A 137 24.46 26.69 66.79
N PHE A 138 24.43 26.12 68.01
CA PHE A 138 23.37 25.26 68.49
C PHE A 138 22.44 26.04 69.41
N HIS A 139 21.16 26.01 69.15
CA HIS A 139 20.16 26.57 70.01
C HIS A 139 19.34 25.48 70.68
N GLU A 140 18.84 25.75 71.89
CA GLU A 140 18.00 24.81 72.61
C GLU A 140 16.53 24.99 72.17
N ASP A 141 15.91 23.91 71.68
CA ASP A 141 14.47 23.85 71.41
C ASP A 141 13.83 22.79 72.31
N LYS A 142 13.43 23.20 73.46
CA LYS A 142 12.81 22.32 74.44
C LYS A 142 11.46 21.81 74.01
N VAL A 143 10.67 22.65 73.30
CA VAL A 143 9.28 22.28 72.94
C VAL A 143 9.26 21.18 71.90
N VAL A 144 10.04 21.33 70.85
CA VAL A 144 10.18 20.31 69.81
C VAL A 144 10.89 19.07 70.36
N GLY A 145 11.94 19.28 71.16
CA GLY A 145 12.68 18.18 71.77
C GLY A 145 11.84 17.30 72.69
N ASP A 146 11.02 17.88 73.57
CA ASP A 146 10.14 17.13 74.47
C ASP A 146 9.10 16.31 73.64
N LYS A 147 8.58 16.84 72.56
CA LYS A 147 7.70 16.13 71.64
C LYS A 147 8.43 14.93 70.99
N LEU A 148 9.61 15.18 70.45
CA LEU A 148 10.43 14.13 69.84
C LEU A 148 10.75 13.04 70.86
N LEU A 149 11.13 13.38 72.08
CA LEU A 149 11.46 12.44 73.12
C LEU A 149 10.25 11.60 73.55
N ALA A 150 9.07 12.22 73.67
CA ALA A 150 7.83 11.51 73.98
C ALA A 150 7.54 10.47 72.87
N ARG A 151 7.63 10.86 71.61
CA ARG A 151 7.40 9.96 70.50
C ARG A 151 8.43 8.85 70.42
N LEU A 152 9.70 9.19 70.62
CA LEU A 152 10.79 8.21 70.64
C LEU A 152 10.64 7.18 71.80
N ARG A 153 10.14 7.60 72.97
CA ARG A 153 9.85 6.69 74.10
C ARG A 153 8.74 5.69 73.76
N GLU A 154 7.72 6.09 73.07
CA GLU A 154 6.68 5.16 72.55
C GLU A 154 7.26 4.08 71.61
N LEU A 155 8.29 4.46 70.87
CA LEU A 155 8.93 3.61 69.87
C LEU A 155 10.10 2.76 70.43
N VAL A 156 10.54 3.03 71.68
CA VAL A 156 11.63 2.31 72.37
C VAL A 156 11.30 0.81 72.56
N ASP A 157 10.04 0.47 72.73
CA ASP A 157 9.60 -0.94 72.88
C ASP A 157 9.98 -1.79 71.68
N THR A 158 10.26 -1.18 70.53
CA THR A 158 10.75 -1.90 69.34
C THR A 158 12.23 -2.30 69.44
N ARG A 159 12.99 -1.75 70.39
CA ARG A 159 14.45 -1.96 70.59
C ARG A 159 15.30 -1.69 69.35
N ARG A 160 14.80 -0.89 68.41
CA ARG A 160 15.45 -0.58 67.13
C ARG A 160 16.31 0.66 67.27
N ALA A 161 17.49 0.62 66.60
CA ALA A 161 18.44 1.74 66.65
C ALA A 161 18.06 2.87 65.66
N ILE A 162 17.28 2.57 64.62
CA ILE A 162 16.81 3.52 63.64
C ILE A 162 15.31 3.64 63.77
N VAL A 163 14.82 4.86 63.88
CA VAL A 163 13.40 5.19 64.00
C VAL A 163 13.06 6.27 63.03
N ALA A 164 11.99 6.08 62.26
CA ALA A 164 11.49 7.08 61.35
C ALA A 164 9.98 7.25 61.56
N PHE A 165 9.50 8.50 61.58
CA PHE A 165 8.10 8.84 61.82
C PHE A 165 7.79 10.23 61.29
N THR A 166 6.52 10.55 61.17
CA THR A 166 6.07 11.90 60.81
C THR A 166 5.66 12.61 62.10
N GLU A 167 6.14 13.86 62.30
CA GLU A 167 5.82 14.72 63.41
C GLU A 167 5.46 16.12 62.96
N ASN A 168 4.53 16.78 63.67
CA ASN A 168 4.16 18.15 63.40
C ASN A 168 5.10 19.10 64.17
N ILE A 169 6.05 19.70 63.46
CA ILE A 169 6.99 20.65 64.01
C ILE A 169 6.57 22.05 63.52
N ASN A 170 6.36 22.97 64.45
CA ASN A 170 5.95 24.35 64.14
C ASN A 170 4.72 24.50 63.21
N GLY A 171 3.75 23.57 63.33
CA GLY A 171 2.52 23.59 62.53
C GLY A 171 2.63 22.95 61.16
N ARG A 172 3.78 22.35 60.79
CA ARG A 172 4.01 21.68 59.50
C ARG A 172 4.41 20.22 59.71
N PRO A 173 3.98 19.33 58.84
CA PRO A 173 4.38 17.93 58.91
C PRO A 173 5.85 17.75 58.47
N HIS A 174 6.63 17.07 59.28
CA HIS A 174 8.03 16.75 59.02
C HIS A 174 8.25 15.26 59.06
N TYR A 175 9.01 14.76 58.13
CA TYR A 175 9.61 13.42 58.23
C TYR A 175 10.81 13.52 59.19
N VAL A 176 10.76 12.80 60.29
CA VAL A 176 11.84 12.74 61.26
C VAL A 176 12.50 11.36 61.21
N GLN A 177 13.81 11.37 61.07
CA GLN A 177 14.60 10.15 61.23
C GLN A 177 15.57 10.31 62.40
N ALA A 178 15.53 9.37 63.31
CA ALA A 178 16.38 9.35 64.47
C ALA A 178 17.21 8.10 64.57
N GLN A 179 18.43 8.22 65.01
CA GLN A 179 19.31 7.17 65.45
C GLN A 179 19.38 7.18 66.99
N LEU A 180 19.00 6.09 67.57
CA LEU A 180 18.96 5.91 69.01
C LEU A 180 20.20 5.13 69.51
N ARG A 181 20.74 5.58 70.64
CA ARG A 181 21.76 4.86 71.37
C ARG A 181 21.17 4.40 72.69
N PHE A 182 21.54 3.20 73.12
CA PHE A 182 20.97 2.56 74.28
C PHE A 182 22.04 2.16 75.27
N GLU A 183 21.66 2.15 76.54
CA GLU A 183 22.49 1.59 77.63
C GLU A 183 22.38 0.05 77.62
N GLY A 184 23.54 -0.60 77.53
CA GLY A 184 23.63 -2.05 77.62
C GLY A 184 22.97 -2.86 76.47
N PRO A 185 23.12 -4.19 76.52
CA PRO A 185 22.59 -5.05 75.48
C PRO A 185 21.06 -5.20 75.46
N ALA A 186 20.40 -4.85 76.59
CA ALA A 186 18.93 -4.98 76.73
C ALA A 186 18.18 -3.87 76.03
N ARG A 187 18.86 -2.74 75.64
CA ARG A 187 18.30 -1.59 74.91
C ARG A 187 17.02 -0.98 75.56
N GLU A 188 17.00 -0.91 76.91
CA GLU A 188 15.81 -0.41 77.67
C GLU A 188 15.82 1.09 77.86
N ARG A 189 17.00 1.72 77.84
CA ARG A 189 17.15 3.16 78.12
C ARG A 189 17.93 3.86 77.00
N ILE A 190 17.35 4.90 76.47
CA ILE A 190 18.01 5.76 75.47
C ILE A 190 19.04 6.62 76.17
N THR A 191 20.28 6.61 75.71
CA THR A 191 21.38 7.42 76.29
C THR A 191 21.72 8.61 75.39
N SER A 192 21.55 8.49 74.09
CA SER A 192 21.67 9.61 73.15
C SER A 192 20.80 9.43 71.93
N VAL A 193 20.42 10.57 71.32
CA VAL A 193 19.62 10.67 70.11
C VAL A 193 20.31 11.61 69.17
N MET A 194 20.43 11.19 67.94
CA MET A 194 20.70 12.08 66.79
C MET A 194 19.57 11.94 65.80
N ALA A 195 19.00 13.04 65.39
CA ALA A 195 17.90 13.06 64.43
C ALA A 195 18.03 14.19 63.43
N PHE A 196 17.37 14.02 62.30
CA PHE A 196 17.12 15.14 61.39
C PHE A 196 15.63 15.22 61.03
N ALA A 197 15.20 16.40 60.66
CA ALA A 197 13.83 16.64 60.22
C ALA A 197 13.84 17.22 58.79
N VAL A 198 12.88 16.75 58.01
CA VAL A 198 12.65 17.17 56.64
C VAL A 198 11.20 17.71 56.53
N ASP A 199 11.02 18.95 56.15
CA ASP A 199 9.68 19.52 55.86
C ASP A 199 9.06 18.73 54.69
N ALA A 200 7.96 18.02 54.94
CA ALA A 200 7.30 17.15 53.99
C ALA A 200 6.71 17.94 52.81
N GLU A 201 6.21 19.15 53.04
CA GLU A 201 5.62 19.99 52.00
C GLU A 201 6.71 20.58 51.10
N ARG A 202 7.82 21.05 51.67
CA ARG A 202 8.96 21.53 50.85
C ARG A 202 9.62 20.41 50.05
N LEU A 203 9.71 19.22 50.62
CA LEU A 203 10.21 18.05 49.89
C LEU A 203 9.36 17.82 48.63
N ARG A 204 8.03 17.81 48.77
CA ARG A 204 7.08 17.61 47.66
C ARG A 204 7.10 18.73 46.64
N THR A 205 7.06 19.99 47.11
CA THR A 205 6.82 21.13 46.20
C THR A 205 8.09 21.74 45.60
N GLN A 206 9.23 21.58 46.24
CA GLN A 206 10.48 22.23 45.83
C GLN A 206 11.58 21.25 45.47
N PHE A 207 11.92 20.33 46.38
CA PHE A 207 13.14 19.51 46.21
C PHE A 207 12.98 18.39 45.21
N VAL A 208 11.93 17.59 45.29
CA VAL A 208 11.72 16.52 44.32
C VAL A 208 11.50 17.05 42.91
N PRO A 209 10.70 18.09 42.68
CA PRO A 209 10.59 18.72 41.38
C PRO A 209 11.92 19.27 40.82
N ALA A 210 12.78 19.82 41.68
CA ALA A 210 14.10 20.31 41.27
C ALA A 210 15.01 19.15 40.82
N ILE A 211 15.10 18.09 41.62
CA ILE A 211 15.86 16.86 41.27
C ILE A 211 15.39 16.27 39.94
N MET A 212 14.08 16.21 39.77
CA MET A 212 13.50 15.68 38.52
C MET A 212 13.84 16.51 37.31
N ARG A 213 13.81 17.84 37.41
CA ARG A 213 14.22 18.72 36.30
C ARG A 213 15.68 18.57 35.95
N ASP A 214 16.56 18.52 36.94
CA ASP A 214 18.01 18.36 36.75
C ASP A 214 18.33 17.01 36.12
N TRP A 215 17.65 15.96 36.61
CA TRP A 215 17.83 14.61 36.06
C TRP A 215 17.35 14.55 34.62
N LEU A 216 16.14 15.04 34.29
CA LEU A 216 15.61 15.06 32.93
C LEU A 216 16.52 15.86 31.98
N ALA A 217 17.12 16.96 32.43
CA ALA A 217 18.07 17.72 31.64
C ALA A 217 19.36 16.96 31.34
N SER A 218 19.73 16.01 32.21
CA SER A 218 20.93 15.17 32.07
C SER A 218 20.74 13.93 31.17
N VAL A 219 19.50 13.50 30.95
CA VAL A 219 19.20 12.32 30.16
C VAL A 219 19.30 12.61 28.68
N GLN A 220 20.23 11.95 28.00
CA GLN A 220 20.30 11.95 26.53
C GLN A 220 19.17 11.10 25.96
N GLN A 221 18.27 11.75 25.25
CA GLN A 221 17.18 11.04 24.58
C GLN A 221 17.65 10.52 23.23
N PRO A 222 17.26 9.30 22.82
CA PRO A 222 17.62 8.75 21.51
C PRO A 222 17.04 9.63 20.38
N LEU A 223 17.86 9.98 19.41
CA LEU A 223 17.45 10.73 18.22
C LEU A 223 16.35 9.99 17.46
N GLY A 224 15.23 10.67 17.19
CA GLY A 224 14.12 10.12 16.41
C GLY A 224 13.02 9.43 17.20
N PHE A 225 13.14 9.38 18.53
CA PHE A 225 12.08 8.89 19.41
C PHE A 225 11.34 10.06 20.10
N PRO A 226 10.05 9.87 20.46
CA PRO A 226 9.32 10.88 21.23
C PRO A 226 9.97 11.09 22.60
N HIS A 227 9.81 12.29 23.13
CA HIS A 227 10.35 12.62 24.44
C HIS A 227 9.70 11.76 25.52
N LEU A 228 10.53 11.24 26.43
CA LEU A 228 10.06 10.53 27.60
C LEU A 228 9.44 11.53 28.57
N GLU A 229 8.18 11.35 28.86
CA GLU A 229 7.44 12.10 29.86
C GLU A 229 7.42 11.32 31.18
N THR A 230 7.54 12.03 32.28
CA THR A 230 7.55 11.43 33.62
C THR A 230 6.62 12.21 34.54
N GLU A 231 5.92 11.48 35.41
CA GLU A 231 5.15 12.05 36.49
C GLU A 231 5.40 11.32 37.82
N ILE A 232 5.34 12.05 38.91
CA ILE A 232 5.37 11.50 40.26
C ILE A 232 4.07 11.85 40.94
N LEU A 233 3.43 10.86 41.52
CA LEU A 233 2.16 10.96 42.24
C LEU A 233 2.36 10.55 43.70
N ASP A 234 1.63 11.17 44.60
CA ASP A 234 1.53 10.71 45.98
C ASP A 234 0.51 9.58 46.15
N GLU A 235 0.30 9.10 47.35
CA GLU A 235 -0.64 8.03 47.68
C GLU A 235 -2.09 8.34 47.33
N GLU A 236 -2.46 9.63 47.38
CA GLU A 236 -3.78 10.10 47.00
C GLU A 236 -3.92 10.41 45.50
N GLY A 237 -2.88 10.15 44.71
CA GLY A 237 -2.86 10.37 43.26
C GLY A 237 -2.66 11.84 42.86
N ARG A 238 -2.21 12.72 43.80
CA ARG A 238 -1.91 14.12 43.47
C ARG A 238 -0.53 14.23 42.83
N HIS A 239 -0.40 15.10 41.86
CA HIS A 239 0.87 15.34 41.17
C HIS A 239 1.88 16.06 42.07
N ILE A 240 3.02 15.42 42.29
CA ILE A 240 4.22 16.03 42.90
C ILE A 240 5.09 16.65 41.82
N PHE A 241 5.19 15.97 40.67
CA PHE A 241 5.95 16.42 39.51
C PHE A 241 5.30 15.91 38.23
N ALA A 242 5.33 16.71 37.17
CA ALA A 242 5.03 16.32 35.82
C ALA A 242 5.98 17.03 34.86
N SER A 243 6.59 16.30 33.95
CA SER A 243 7.51 16.88 32.94
C SER A 243 6.78 17.60 31.81
N HIS A 244 5.50 17.35 31.62
CA HIS A 244 4.66 17.93 30.59
C HIS A 244 3.82 19.10 31.17
N HIS A 245 3.67 20.15 30.38
CA HIS A 245 2.99 21.38 30.83
C HIS A 245 1.49 21.45 30.54
N GLU A 246 0.94 20.47 29.76
CA GLU A 246 -0.48 20.51 29.38
C GLU A 246 -1.24 19.27 29.88
N ARG A 247 -2.29 19.61 30.66
CA ARG A 247 -3.44 18.79 31.10
C ARG A 247 -3.31 17.29 31.06
N ALA A 248 -3.24 16.73 32.25
CA ALA A 248 -3.22 15.31 32.61
C ALA A 248 -4.34 14.42 32.05
N GLU A 249 -5.13 14.85 31.08
CA GLU A 249 -6.26 14.06 30.58
C GLU A 249 -5.85 12.89 29.66
N HIS A 250 -4.58 12.84 29.20
CA HIS A 250 -4.16 11.84 28.20
C HIS A 250 -2.79 11.20 28.46
N PHE A 251 -2.34 11.18 29.73
CA PHE A 251 -1.10 10.47 30.05
C PHE A 251 -1.34 8.96 30.09
N THR A 252 -0.77 8.22 29.12
CA THR A 252 -0.87 6.75 29.07
C THR A 252 0.43 6.15 29.60
N PRO A 253 0.46 5.65 30.85
CA PRO A 253 1.69 5.12 31.43
C PRO A 253 2.17 3.89 30.67
N VAL A 254 3.45 3.89 30.32
CA VAL A 254 4.16 2.75 29.71
C VAL A 254 4.73 1.87 30.80
N ASP A 255 5.24 2.49 31.86
CA ASP A 255 5.77 1.81 33.04
C ASP A 255 5.40 2.58 34.30
N GLU A 256 5.22 1.86 35.39
CA GLU A 256 4.88 2.38 36.70
C GLU A 256 5.76 1.72 37.75
N ARG A 257 6.39 2.55 38.59
CA ARG A 257 7.18 2.12 39.74
C ARG A 257 6.66 2.81 40.98
N SER A 258 6.69 2.11 42.07
CA SER A 258 6.42 2.71 43.39
C SER A 258 7.67 2.68 44.25
N PHE A 259 7.91 3.76 44.95
CA PHE A 259 9.01 3.88 45.90
C PHE A 259 8.54 4.53 47.18
N ALA A 260 9.12 4.10 48.26
CA ALA A 260 8.79 4.64 49.58
C ALA A 260 9.72 5.80 49.92
N ILE A 261 9.19 6.84 50.60
CA ILE A 261 9.98 7.92 51.14
C ILE A 261 10.75 7.40 52.37
N ILE A 262 11.98 7.03 52.14
CA ILE A 262 12.86 6.45 53.18
C ILE A 262 14.19 7.20 53.09
N PHE A 263 14.68 7.69 54.26
CA PHE A 263 15.92 8.46 54.35
C PHE A 263 17.14 7.62 54.75
N PHE A 264 17.05 6.27 54.69
CA PHE A 264 18.12 5.33 54.97
C PHE A 264 18.11 4.18 54.00
N ASP A 265 19.18 3.36 54.01
CA ASP A 265 19.25 2.24 53.08
C ASP A 265 18.18 1.19 53.35
N LYS A 266 17.51 0.71 52.32
CA LYS A 266 16.49 -0.35 52.44
C LYS A 266 17.00 -1.63 53.11
N GLU A 267 18.29 -1.91 53.00
CA GLU A 267 18.92 -3.06 53.69
C GLU A 267 18.88 -2.95 55.23
N LEU A 268 18.75 -1.70 55.72
CA LEU A 268 18.62 -1.42 57.14
C LEU A 268 17.18 -1.53 57.69
N LEU A 269 16.19 -1.80 56.83
CA LEU A 269 14.79 -1.94 57.23
C LEU A 269 14.57 -3.01 58.32
N GLU A 270 15.38 -4.07 58.34
CA GLU A 270 15.33 -5.08 59.39
C GLU A 270 15.76 -4.57 60.76
N PHE A 271 16.59 -3.49 60.78
CA PHE A 271 17.09 -2.84 62.01
C PHE A 271 16.28 -1.60 62.39
N ALA A 272 15.40 -1.13 61.51
CA ALA A 272 14.49 -0.04 61.76
C ALA A 272 13.25 -0.49 62.55
N ALA A 273 12.65 0.42 63.33
CA ALA A 273 11.35 0.19 63.93
C ALA A 273 10.29 -0.06 62.86
N PRO A 274 9.21 -0.82 63.16
CA PRO A 274 8.17 -1.05 62.17
C PRO A 274 7.64 0.28 61.61
N TYR A 275 7.90 0.51 60.34
CA TYR A 275 7.57 1.71 59.59
C TYR A 275 6.14 1.67 59.04
N GLU A 276 5.34 0.68 59.45
CA GLU A 276 4.11 0.24 58.80
C GLU A 276 2.96 1.24 58.84
N GLN A 277 2.97 2.22 59.71
CA GLN A 277 1.84 3.11 59.84
C GLN A 277 1.96 4.44 59.08
N HIS A 278 3.13 4.79 58.54
CA HIS A 278 3.38 6.10 57.91
C HIS A 278 4.31 6.02 56.69
N ARG A 279 4.28 4.93 55.96
CA ARG A 279 5.08 4.75 54.76
C ARG A 279 4.37 5.46 53.62
N GLU A 280 4.74 6.70 53.32
CA GLU A 280 4.30 7.31 52.09
C GLU A 280 4.98 6.60 50.91
N VAL A 281 4.17 6.01 50.04
CA VAL A 281 4.61 5.37 48.80
C VAL A 281 4.20 6.23 47.63
N TRP A 282 5.18 6.72 46.93
CA TRP A 282 4.93 7.54 45.76
C TRP A 282 5.03 6.70 44.49
N GLY A 283 4.20 7.03 43.47
CA GLY A 283 4.20 6.40 42.17
C GLY A 283 5.01 7.23 41.17
N LEU A 284 5.97 6.60 40.51
CA LEU A 284 6.65 7.14 39.36
C LEU A 284 6.06 6.49 38.11
N ARG A 285 5.57 7.29 37.19
CA ARG A 285 5.04 6.87 35.90
C ARG A 285 5.84 7.45 34.76
N THR A 286 6.06 6.66 33.72
CA THR A 286 6.75 7.10 32.51
C THR A 286 5.89 6.86 31.29
N SER A 287 5.96 7.76 30.31
CA SER A 287 5.20 7.70 29.04
C SER A 287 6.02 8.31 27.89
N TYR A 288 5.63 7.99 26.66
CA TYR A 288 6.13 8.64 25.45
C TYR A 288 5.08 9.56 24.81
N GLY A 289 4.33 10.28 25.61
CA GLY A 289 3.25 11.16 25.18
C GLY A 289 1.85 10.54 25.36
N PRO A 290 0.80 11.17 24.83
CA PRO A 290 -0.59 10.79 25.08
C PRO A 290 -1.01 9.51 24.40
N GLN A 291 -0.21 8.97 23.46
CA GLN A 291 -0.56 7.81 22.66
C GLN A 291 0.14 6.55 23.16
N PRO A 292 -0.50 5.37 23.07
CA PRO A 292 0.15 4.12 23.40
C PRO A 292 1.31 3.83 22.45
N ILE A 293 2.35 3.13 22.93
CA ILE A 293 3.56 2.81 22.14
C ILE A 293 3.20 2.15 20.80
N SER A 294 2.18 1.28 20.78
CA SER A 294 1.71 0.62 19.56
C SER A 294 1.26 1.61 18.48
N GLU A 295 0.63 2.72 18.87
CA GLU A 295 0.22 3.77 17.95
C GLU A 295 1.40 4.59 17.42
N ILE A 296 2.33 4.94 18.30
CA ILE A 296 3.56 5.68 17.96
C ILE A 296 4.37 4.89 16.92
N VAL A 297 4.60 3.61 17.18
CA VAL A 297 5.36 2.73 16.28
C VAL A 297 4.60 2.47 14.99
N SER A 298 3.29 2.21 15.06
CA SER A 298 2.46 1.99 13.85
C SER A 298 2.35 3.22 12.97
N ALA A 299 2.34 4.43 13.53
CA ALA A 299 2.35 5.67 12.77
C ALA A 299 3.61 5.81 11.89
N SER A 300 4.76 5.36 12.36
CA SER A 300 6.01 5.37 11.60
C SER A 300 6.08 4.29 10.51
N THR A 301 5.39 3.15 10.68
CA THR A 301 5.40 2.03 9.74
C THR A 301 4.28 2.09 8.69
N ARG A 302 3.16 2.76 8.97
CA ARG A 302 2.01 2.92 8.05
C ARG A 302 2.39 3.44 6.65
N PRO A 303 3.20 4.51 6.48
CA PRO A 303 3.57 5.00 5.16
C PRO A 303 4.43 4.00 4.39
N GLN A 304 5.28 3.24 5.06
CA GLN A 304 6.10 2.19 4.45
C GLN A 304 5.22 1.03 3.98
N LEU A 305 4.24 0.61 4.78
CA LEU A 305 3.27 -0.42 4.41
C LEU A 305 2.43 0.03 3.20
N ALA A 306 1.95 1.28 3.19
CA ALA A 306 1.22 1.85 2.06
C ALA A 306 2.06 1.84 0.77
N LEU A 307 3.33 2.21 0.86
CA LEU A 307 4.26 2.17 -0.28
C LEU A 307 4.44 0.74 -0.82
N VAL A 308 4.62 -0.24 0.06
CA VAL A 308 4.75 -1.65 -0.33
C VAL A 308 3.49 -2.14 -1.05
N ILE A 309 2.29 -1.78 -0.56
CA ILE A 309 1.02 -2.14 -1.20
C ILE A 309 0.92 -1.49 -2.60
N VAL A 310 1.22 -0.20 -2.73
CA VAL A 310 1.20 0.52 -4.02
C VAL A 310 2.15 -0.11 -5.02
N LEU A 311 3.37 -0.44 -4.61
CA LEU A 311 4.35 -1.11 -5.47
C LEU A 311 3.88 -2.51 -5.90
N ALA A 312 3.26 -3.27 -4.99
CA ALA A 312 2.69 -4.58 -5.31
C ALA A 312 1.56 -4.48 -6.35
N LEU A 313 0.66 -3.51 -6.19
CA LEU A 313 -0.42 -3.26 -7.15
C LEU A 313 0.10 -2.81 -8.52
N ALA A 314 1.08 -1.90 -8.55
CA ALA A 314 1.71 -1.45 -9.78
C ALA A 314 2.38 -2.61 -10.54
N MET A 315 3.08 -3.49 -9.81
CA MET A 315 3.74 -4.65 -10.38
C MET A 315 2.72 -5.68 -10.91
N ALA A 316 1.64 -5.94 -10.16
CA ALA A 316 0.55 -6.82 -10.60
C ALA A 316 -0.12 -6.30 -11.89
N LEU A 317 -0.35 -4.99 -11.98
CA LEU A 317 -0.86 -4.34 -13.18
C LEU A 317 0.13 -4.49 -14.35
N GLY A 318 1.42 -4.30 -14.13
CA GLY A 318 2.47 -4.49 -15.13
C GLY A 318 2.47 -5.92 -15.70
N VAL A 319 2.42 -6.93 -14.84
CA VAL A 319 2.34 -8.34 -15.24
C VAL A 319 1.06 -8.60 -16.06
N PHE A 320 -0.07 -8.06 -15.63
CA PHE A 320 -1.34 -8.21 -16.35
C PHE A 320 -1.28 -7.59 -17.75
N LEU A 321 -0.70 -6.41 -17.89
CA LEU A 321 -0.54 -5.73 -19.20
C LEU A 321 0.39 -6.50 -20.13
N VAL A 322 1.55 -6.96 -19.63
CA VAL A 322 2.52 -7.75 -20.43
C VAL A 322 1.90 -9.08 -20.86
N ALA A 323 1.23 -9.79 -19.95
CA ALA A 323 0.55 -11.04 -20.28
C ALA A 323 -0.55 -10.82 -21.34
N GLY A 324 -1.32 -9.75 -21.23
CA GLY A 324 -2.33 -9.35 -22.22
C GLY A 324 -1.74 -9.03 -23.59
N ALA A 325 -0.61 -8.32 -23.65
CA ALA A 325 0.11 -8.02 -24.89
C ALA A 325 0.66 -9.30 -25.55
N ALA A 326 1.33 -10.16 -24.78
CA ALA A 326 1.85 -11.42 -25.27
C ALA A 326 0.74 -12.35 -25.82
N ALA A 327 -0.39 -12.43 -25.13
CA ALA A 327 -1.53 -13.20 -25.61
C ALA A 327 -2.11 -12.68 -26.95
N ARG A 328 -2.11 -11.36 -27.14
CA ARG A 328 -2.53 -10.74 -28.42
C ARG A 328 -1.56 -11.07 -29.56
N GLU A 329 -0.26 -11.00 -29.30
CA GLU A 329 0.78 -11.26 -30.30
C GLU A 329 0.76 -12.71 -30.76
N VAL A 330 0.66 -13.66 -29.84
CA VAL A 330 0.51 -15.10 -30.18
C VAL A 330 -0.72 -15.34 -31.04
N ARG A 331 -1.84 -14.68 -30.72
CA ARG A 331 -3.07 -14.82 -31.48
C ARG A 331 -2.95 -14.28 -32.90
N VAL A 332 -2.28 -13.14 -33.10
CA VAL A 332 -2.00 -12.58 -34.42
C VAL A 332 -1.09 -13.50 -35.22
N ALA A 333 -0.06 -14.06 -34.57
CA ALA A 333 0.84 -15.01 -35.22
C ALA A 333 0.11 -16.29 -35.67
N GLU A 334 -0.81 -16.83 -34.84
CA GLU A 334 -1.65 -17.96 -35.21
C GLU A 334 -2.57 -17.66 -36.41
N LEU A 335 -3.21 -16.50 -36.44
CA LEU A 335 -4.04 -16.09 -37.56
C LEU A 335 -3.24 -15.96 -38.84
N LYS A 336 -2.02 -15.35 -38.76
CA LYS A 336 -1.11 -15.24 -39.89
C LYS A 336 -0.65 -16.63 -40.42
N SER A 337 -0.32 -17.54 -39.54
CA SER A 337 0.07 -18.91 -39.89
C SER A 337 -1.06 -19.65 -40.59
N ASN A 338 -2.28 -19.60 -40.05
CA ASN A 338 -3.47 -20.21 -40.62
C ASN A 338 -3.81 -19.62 -42.00
N PHE A 339 -3.62 -18.31 -42.18
CA PHE A 339 -3.78 -17.65 -43.47
C PHE A 339 -2.80 -18.19 -44.54
N VAL A 340 -1.50 -18.25 -44.21
CA VAL A 340 -0.50 -18.80 -45.15
C VAL A 340 -0.85 -20.22 -45.56
N ALA A 341 -1.26 -21.05 -44.59
CA ALA A 341 -1.69 -22.43 -44.88
C ALA A 341 -2.93 -22.48 -45.79
N SER A 342 -3.95 -21.61 -45.53
CA SER A 342 -5.17 -21.55 -46.34
C SER A 342 -4.90 -21.06 -47.75
N VAL A 343 -4.10 -19.98 -47.91
CA VAL A 343 -3.70 -19.46 -49.22
C VAL A 343 -2.95 -20.51 -50.02
N SER A 344 -2.00 -21.21 -49.40
CA SER A 344 -1.23 -22.28 -50.07
C SER A 344 -2.15 -23.40 -50.55
N HIS A 345 -3.13 -23.79 -49.76
CA HIS A 345 -4.11 -24.80 -50.14
C HIS A 345 -5.00 -24.33 -51.29
N ASP A 346 -5.53 -23.07 -51.20
CA ASP A 346 -6.44 -22.51 -52.21
C ASP A 346 -5.75 -22.22 -53.55
N LEU A 347 -4.41 -22.00 -53.54
CA LEU A 347 -3.58 -21.91 -54.75
C LEU A 347 -3.30 -23.29 -55.36
N LYS A 348 -3.04 -24.31 -54.52
CA LYS A 348 -2.64 -25.64 -54.97
C LYS A 348 -3.76 -26.40 -55.71
N THR A 349 -5.01 -26.23 -55.29
CA THR A 349 -6.14 -26.93 -55.87
C THR A 349 -6.40 -26.57 -57.34
N PRO A 350 -6.56 -25.28 -57.72
CA PRO A 350 -6.73 -24.90 -59.12
C PRO A 350 -5.50 -25.22 -59.96
N LEU A 351 -4.28 -25.09 -59.39
CA LEU A 351 -3.04 -25.43 -60.10
C LEU A 351 -2.97 -26.92 -60.46
N ALA A 352 -3.35 -27.79 -59.47
CA ALA A 352 -3.39 -29.22 -59.72
C ALA A 352 -4.41 -29.62 -60.79
N LEU A 353 -5.57 -28.99 -60.84
CA LEU A 353 -6.56 -29.20 -61.90
C LEU A 353 -6.05 -28.73 -63.27
N ILE A 354 -5.43 -27.57 -63.34
CA ILE A 354 -4.81 -27.08 -64.59
C ILE A 354 -3.76 -28.08 -65.09
N GLN A 355 -2.87 -28.55 -64.21
CA GLN A 355 -1.85 -29.50 -64.56
C GLN A 355 -2.45 -30.83 -65.03
N LEU A 356 -3.42 -31.39 -64.30
CA LEU A 356 -4.09 -32.62 -64.63
C LEU A 356 -4.73 -32.60 -66.00
N PHE A 357 -5.51 -31.54 -66.31
CA PHE A 357 -6.18 -31.45 -67.59
C PHE A 357 -5.22 -31.11 -68.74
N ALA A 358 -4.21 -30.28 -68.48
CA ALA A 358 -3.16 -30.00 -69.46
C ALA A 358 -2.36 -31.28 -69.83
N GLU A 359 -1.92 -32.05 -68.83
CA GLU A 359 -1.22 -33.32 -69.03
C GLU A 359 -2.09 -34.33 -69.74
N THR A 360 -3.40 -34.38 -69.43
CA THR A 360 -4.34 -35.28 -70.12
C THR A 360 -4.49 -34.95 -71.61
N LEU A 361 -4.48 -33.69 -71.95
CA LEU A 361 -4.49 -33.16 -73.34
C LEU A 361 -3.17 -33.46 -74.04
N GLU A 362 -2.03 -33.26 -73.42
CA GLU A 362 -0.68 -33.50 -73.94
C GLU A 362 -0.46 -34.96 -74.25
N LEU A 363 -0.92 -35.83 -73.38
CA LEU A 363 -0.82 -37.31 -73.59
C LEU A 363 -1.79 -37.87 -74.64
N GLY A 364 -2.57 -37.02 -75.32
CA GLY A 364 -3.53 -37.43 -76.34
C GLY A 364 -4.66 -38.37 -75.84
N ARG A 365 -4.92 -38.36 -74.52
CA ARG A 365 -5.94 -39.26 -73.91
C ARG A 365 -7.37 -38.79 -74.14
N VAL A 366 -7.56 -37.61 -74.75
CA VAL A 366 -8.86 -37.04 -75.08
C VAL A 366 -9.22 -37.43 -76.52
N ARG A 367 -10.25 -38.26 -76.67
CA ARG A 367 -10.60 -38.89 -77.97
C ARG A 367 -11.59 -38.04 -78.81
N THR A 368 -12.26 -37.05 -78.22
CA THR A 368 -13.26 -36.22 -78.95
C THR A 368 -12.94 -34.73 -78.85
N PRO A 369 -13.17 -33.99 -79.96
CA PRO A 369 -12.94 -32.54 -79.94
C PRO A 369 -13.75 -31.78 -78.86
N GLU A 370 -14.96 -32.24 -78.59
CA GLU A 370 -15.88 -31.68 -77.60
C GLU A 370 -15.27 -31.78 -76.18
N ARG A 371 -14.71 -32.92 -75.83
CA ARG A 371 -14.02 -33.07 -74.52
C ARG A 371 -12.74 -32.29 -74.43
N ALA A 372 -12.01 -32.15 -75.51
CA ALA A 372 -10.82 -31.25 -75.52
C ALA A 372 -11.23 -29.82 -75.23
N GLN A 373 -12.32 -29.36 -75.83
CA GLN A 373 -12.85 -28.03 -75.62
C GLN A 373 -13.39 -27.82 -74.19
N GLU A 374 -13.93 -28.84 -73.58
CA GLU A 374 -14.33 -28.84 -72.18
C GLU A 374 -13.10 -28.67 -71.26
N TYR A 375 -12.01 -29.43 -71.50
CA TYR A 375 -10.78 -29.31 -70.72
C TYR A 375 -10.11 -27.93 -70.86
N TYR A 376 -10.09 -27.34 -72.06
CA TYR A 376 -9.63 -25.96 -72.26
C TYR A 376 -10.47 -24.96 -71.46
N ARG A 377 -11.79 -25.16 -71.38
CA ARG A 377 -12.67 -24.30 -70.57
C ARG A 377 -12.38 -24.44 -69.08
N ILE A 378 -12.15 -25.65 -68.57
CA ILE A 378 -11.80 -25.90 -67.20
C ILE A 378 -10.45 -25.25 -66.85
N ILE A 379 -9.42 -25.47 -67.68
CA ILE A 379 -8.09 -24.86 -67.51
C ILE A 379 -8.20 -23.32 -67.46
N ASN A 380 -8.92 -22.72 -68.41
CA ASN A 380 -9.11 -21.28 -68.42
C ASN A 380 -9.91 -20.77 -67.21
N GLY A 381 -10.92 -21.51 -66.76
CA GLY A 381 -11.69 -21.20 -65.58
C GLY A 381 -10.85 -21.22 -64.31
N GLU A 382 -10.04 -22.26 -64.12
CA GLU A 382 -9.16 -22.37 -62.94
C GLU A 382 -8.00 -21.35 -62.99
N ALA A 383 -7.46 -21.02 -64.16
CA ALA A 383 -6.47 -19.98 -64.33
C ALA A 383 -7.03 -18.59 -63.93
N LYS A 384 -8.26 -18.25 -64.35
CA LYS A 384 -8.93 -17.02 -63.94
C LYS A 384 -9.17 -16.95 -62.42
N LYS A 385 -9.55 -18.08 -61.78
CA LYS A 385 -9.69 -18.15 -60.32
C LYS A 385 -8.37 -17.89 -59.60
N LEU A 386 -7.27 -18.46 -60.15
CA LEU A 386 -5.92 -18.27 -59.60
C LEU A 386 -5.47 -16.80 -59.71
N THR A 387 -5.69 -16.19 -60.86
CA THR A 387 -5.37 -14.76 -61.06
C THR A 387 -6.10 -13.87 -60.02
N ARG A 388 -7.41 -14.04 -59.87
CA ARG A 388 -8.19 -13.31 -58.84
C ARG A 388 -7.67 -13.52 -57.41
N LEU A 389 -7.24 -14.73 -57.10
CA LEU A 389 -6.70 -15.01 -55.77
C LEU A 389 -5.40 -14.26 -55.54
N ILE A 390 -4.51 -14.24 -56.54
CA ILE A 390 -3.24 -13.50 -56.52
C ILE A 390 -3.49 -12.00 -56.40
N GLU A 391 -4.40 -11.45 -57.19
CA GLU A 391 -4.78 -10.02 -57.12
C GLU A 391 -5.30 -9.64 -55.74
N ASN A 392 -6.19 -10.43 -55.14
CA ASN A 392 -6.70 -10.21 -53.81
C ASN A 392 -5.58 -10.22 -52.73
N ILE A 393 -4.57 -11.08 -52.85
CA ILE A 393 -3.44 -11.11 -51.95
C ILE A 393 -2.52 -9.90 -52.10
N LEU A 394 -2.27 -9.48 -53.35
CA LEU A 394 -1.45 -8.33 -53.67
C LEU A 394 -2.14 -7.03 -53.20
N ASP A 395 -3.43 -6.89 -53.46
CA ASP A 395 -4.23 -5.77 -53.00
C ASP A 395 -4.22 -5.68 -51.49
N PHE A 396 -4.42 -6.80 -50.80
CA PHE A 396 -4.32 -6.88 -49.35
C PHE A 396 -2.93 -6.43 -48.85
N SER A 397 -1.84 -6.93 -49.48
CA SER A 397 -0.48 -6.57 -49.12
C SER A 397 -0.21 -5.07 -49.26
N ARG A 398 -0.69 -4.45 -50.37
CA ARG A 398 -0.57 -2.99 -50.61
C ARG A 398 -1.38 -2.19 -49.57
N MET A 399 -2.58 -2.65 -49.22
CA MET A 399 -3.41 -2.04 -48.18
C MET A 399 -2.73 -2.09 -46.79
N GLU A 400 -2.13 -3.24 -46.45
CA GLU A 400 -1.40 -3.40 -45.18
C GLU A 400 -0.20 -2.45 -45.05
N ALA A 401 0.50 -2.25 -46.17
CA ALA A 401 1.63 -1.34 -46.25
C ALA A 401 1.23 0.15 -46.29
N GLY A 402 -0.08 0.46 -46.34
CA GLY A 402 -0.56 1.86 -46.52
C GLY A 402 -0.21 2.43 -47.88
N LEU A 403 0.13 1.59 -48.84
CA LEU A 403 0.65 1.98 -50.17
C LEU A 403 -0.43 2.08 -51.26
N ARG A 404 -1.71 1.97 -50.91
CA ARG A 404 -2.82 2.06 -51.86
C ARG A 404 -3.54 3.41 -51.75
N PRO A 405 -3.15 4.47 -52.49
CA PRO A 405 -3.94 5.66 -52.60
C PRO A 405 -5.18 5.36 -53.45
N TYR A 406 -6.36 5.67 -52.94
CA TYR A 406 -7.60 5.62 -53.75
C TYR A 406 -7.67 6.86 -54.64
N ARG A 407 -8.05 6.67 -55.90
CA ARG A 407 -8.32 7.76 -56.83
C ARG A 407 -9.78 8.19 -56.64
N MET A 408 -9.96 9.23 -55.90
CA MET A 408 -11.29 9.74 -55.58
C MET A 408 -11.79 10.65 -56.71
N GLU A 409 -12.58 10.09 -57.59
CA GLU A 409 -13.17 10.78 -58.75
C GLU A 409 -14.70 10.77 -58.67
N PRO A 410 -15.42 11.66 -59.38
CA PRO A 410 -16.87 11.65 -59.47
C PRO A 410 -17.37 10.34 -60.09
N ALA A 411 -17.90 9.43 -59.32
CA ALA A 411 -18.36 8.09 -59.73
C ALA A 411 -19.90 7.99 -59.65
N ASP A 412 -20.46 7.22 -60.55
CA ASP A 412 -21.87 6.83 -60.58
C ASP A 412 -22.03 5.39 -60.09
N LEU A 413 -22.55 5.23 -58.88
CA LEU A 413 -22.74 3.88 -58.29
C LEU A 413 -23.80 3.08 -59.02
N THR A 414 -24.74 3.69 -59.73
CA THR A 414 -25.70 2.96 -60.56
C THR A 414 -24.97 2.24 -61.69
N GLU A 415 -24.05 2.94 -62.35
CA GLU A 415 -23.20 2.37 -63.38
C GLU A 415 -22.28 1.26 -62.84
N SER A 416 -21.64 1.50 -61.66
CA SER A 416 -20.78 0.52 -60.99
C SER A 416 -21.53 -0.77 -60.64
N VAL A 417 -22.74 -0.68 -60.08
CA VAL A 417 -23.60 -1.84 -59.81
C VAL A 417 -23.94 -2.60 -61.09
N ASN A 418 -24.36 -1.90 -62.14
CA ASN A 418 -24.72 -2.52 -63.43
C ASN A 418 -23.52 -3.18 -64.09
N LYS A 419 -22.33 -2.59 -64.05
CA LYS A 419 -21.09 -3.20 -64.55
C LYS A 419 -20.74 -4.51 -63.80
N VAL A 420 -20.90 -4.53 -62.47
CA VAL A 420 -20.66 -5.73 -61.69
C VAL A 420 -21.66 -6.83 -62.01
N LEU A 421 -22.96 -6.49 -62.13
CA LEU A 421 -24.00 -7.45 -62.48
C LEU A 421 -23.77 -8.05 -63.86
N ALA A 422 -23.46 -7.25 -64.88
CA ALA A 422 -23.14 -7.71 -66.22
C ALA A 422 -21.91 -8.65 -66.26
N ARG A 423 -20.88 -8.31 -65.48
CA ARG A 423 -19.66 -9.13 -65.36
C ARG A 423 -19.92 -10.48 -64.72
N MET A 424 -20.87 -10.56 -63.80
CA MET A 424 -21.22 -11.76 -63.06
C MET A 424 -22.37 -12.58 -63.64
N GLU A 425 -23.05 -12.11 -64.69
CA GLU A 425 -24.23 -12.73 -65.33
C GLU A 425 -24.01 -14.21 -65.70
N THR A 426 -22.86 -14.52 -66.33
CA THR A 426 -22.51 -15.91 -66.68
C THR A 426 -22.37 -16.78 -65.42
N GLN A 427 -21.88 -16.25 -64.31
CA GLN A 427 -21.72 -17.01 -63.05
C GLN A 427 -23.08 -17.25 -62.38
N PHE A 428 -23.99 -16.27 -62.44
CA PHE A 428 -25.36 -16.41 -61.97
C PHE A 428 -26.07 -17.51 -62.74
N ALA A 429 -25.98 -17.50 -64.07
CA ALA A 429 -26.61 -18.51 -64.94
C ALA A 429 -26.05 -19.94 -64.69
N GLN A 430 -24.73 -20.07 -64.58
CA GLN A 430 -24.08 -21.39 -64.28
C GLN A 430 -24.42 -21.95 -62.89
N GLY A 431 -24.70 -21.05 -61.94
CA GLY A 431 -25.01 -21.45 -60.56
C GLY A 431 -26.51 -21.55 -60.28
N ASP A 432 -27.40 -21.34 -61.30
CA ASP A 432 -28.85 -21.26 -61.17
C ASP A 432 -29.33 -20.23 -60.15
N PHE A 433 -28.63 -19.07 -60.06
CA PHE A 433 -29.00 -18.01 -59.13
C PHE A 433 -30.08 -17.11 -59.71
N THR A 434 -31.10 -16.84 -58.89
CA THR A 434 -32.10 -15.80 -59.17
C THR A 434 -31.61 -14.50 -58.54
N VAL A 435 -31.25 -13.52 -59.41
CA VAL A 435 -30.75 -12.21 -58.95
C VAL A 435 -31.77 -11.15 -59.24
N SER A 436 -32.14 -10.37 -58.26
CA SER A 436 -33.00 -9.20 -58.41
C SER A 436 -32.20 -7.96 -58.05
N ALA A 437 -32.22 -6.96 -58.95
CA ALA A 437 -31.57 -5.69 -58.71
C ALA A 437 -32.60 -4.57 -58.70
N LYS A 438 -32.59 -3.77 -57.63
CA LYS A 438 -33.44 -2.60 -57.49
C LYS A 438 -32.57 -1.38 -57.22
N VAL A 439 -32.33 -0.57 -58.23
CA VAL A 439 -31.56 0.66 -58.14
C VAL A 439 -32.50 1.84 -58.21
N GLU A 440 -32.41 2.73 -57.20
CA GLU A 440 -33.21 3.96 -57.17
C GLU A 440 -32.81 4.87 -58.35
N ALA A 441 -33.80 5.49 -59.01
CA ALA A 441 -33.51 6.44 -60.09
C ALA A 441 -32.85 7.72 -59.53
N ASP A 442 -31.99 8.33 -60.33
CA ASP A 442 -31.34 9.62 -60.03
C ASP A 442 -30.48 9.63 -58.73
N LEU A 443 -29.73 8.58 -58.49
CA LEU A 443 -28.73 8.60 -57.42
C LEU A 443 -27.68 9.67 -57.68
N PRO A 444 -27.31 10.51 -56.70
CA PRO A 444 -26.26 11.51 -56.88
C PRO A 444 -24.89 10.88 -57.11
N ARG A 445 -24.00 11.53 -57.84
CA ARG A 445 -22.60 11.10 -57.95
C ARG A 445 -21.91 11.25 -56.59
N ILE A 446 -20.97 10.34 -56.33
CA ILE A 446 -20.12 10.38 -55.12
C ILE A 446 -18.66 10.54 -55.54
N LEU A 447 -17.80 10.91 -54.58
CA LEU A 447 -16.35 10.84 -54.75
C LEU A 447 -15.90 9.43 -54.39
N ALA A 448 -15.48 8.65 -55.38
CA ALA A 448 -15.05 7.27 -55.15
C ALA A 448 -13.99 6.83 -56.20
N ASP A 449 -13.17 5.90 -55.81
CA ASP A 449 -12.40 5.07 -56.74
C ASP A 449 -13.35 4.00 -57.28
N GLU A 450 -13.79 4.19 -58.51
CA GLU A 450 -14.81 3.35 -59.15
C GLU A 450 -14.39 1.88 -59.18
N GLY A 451 -13.14 1.57 -59.50
CA GLY A 451 -12.62 0.21 -59.53
C GLY A 451 -12.63 -0.44 -58.15
N ALA A 452 -12.28 0.31 -57.11
CA ALA A 452 -12.33 -0.19 -55.73
C ALA A 452 -13.76 -0.39 -55.21
N ALA A 453 -14.69 0.51 -55.61
CA ALA A 453 -16.12 0.35 -55.30
C ALA A 453 -16.73 -0.87 -55.99
N GLU A 454 -16.46 -1.07 -57.30
CA GLU A 454 -16.86 -2.26 -58.05
C GLU A 454 -16.31 -3.54 -57.41
N GLN A 455 -15.03 -3.56 -57.03
CA GLN A 455 -14.39 -4.70 -56.34
C GLN A 455 -15.07 -5.01 -54.99
N ALA A 456 -15.45 -3.99 -54.21
CA ALA A 456 -16.17 -4.16 -52.96
C ALA A 456 -17.56 -4.79 -53.16
N ILE A 457 -18.31 -4.29 -54.18
CA ILE A 457 -19.61 -4.85 -54.54
C ILE A 457 -19.47 -6.29 -55.02
N GLU A 458 -18.51 -6.59 -55.94
CA GLU A 458 -18.22 -7.93 -56.44
C GLU A 458 -17.87 -8.90 -55.31
N ASN A 459 -17.08 -8.48 -54.33
CA ASN A 459 -16.76 -9.28 -53.16
C ASN A 459 -18.00 -9.66 -52.31
N LEU A 460 -18.94 -8.74 -52.15
CA LEU A 460 -20.20 -9.00 -51.46
C LEU A 460 -21.09 -9.95 -52.24
N VAL A 461 -21.24 -9.75 -53.54
CA VAL A 461 -22.03 -10.63 -54.42
C VAL A 461 -21.42 -12.04 -54.49
N ALA A 462 -20.11 -12.16 -54.62
CA ALA A 462 -19.42 -13.45 -54.56
C ALA A 462 -19.60 -14.18 -53.23
N ASN A 463 -19.60 -13.46 -52.11
CA ASN A 463 -19.91 -13.98 -50.81
C ASN A 463 -21.39 -14.43 -50.71
N ALA A 464 -22.33 -13.66 -51.21
CA ALA A 464 -23.74 -14.02 -51.27
C ALA A 464 -23.95 -15.32 -52.07
N MET A 465 -23.34 -15.46 -53.27
CA MET A 465 -23.38 -16.70 -54.06
C MET A 465 -22.81 -17.88 -53.27
N LYS A 466 -21.71 -17.67 -52.57
CA LYS A 466 -20.99 -18.71 -51.87
C LYS A 466 -21.72 -19.25 -50.63
N TYR A 467 -22.47 -18.39 -49.94
CA TYR A 467 -23.11 -18.70 -48.68
C TYR A 467 -24.64 -18.80 -48.75
N SER A 468 -25.24 -18.55 -49.90
CA SER A 468 -26.67 -18.63 -50.14
C SER A 468 -27.29 -20.02 -50.02
N GLY A 469 -26.47 -21.07 -50.02
CA GLY A 469 -26.93 -22.47 -49.92
C GLY A 469 -27.90 -22.85 -51.06
N ASP A 470 -28.93 -23.56 -50.72
CA ASP A 470 -29.96 -24.06 -51.66
C ASP A 470 -30.95 -22.96 -52.09
N ALA A 471 -31.02 -21.84 -51.39
CA ALA A 471 -31.95 -20.77 -51.69
C ALA A 471 -31.66 -20.07 -53.01
N LYS A 472 -30.37 -20.00 -53.43
CA LYS A 472 -29.84 -19.43 -54.70
C LYS A 472 -30.53 -18.12 -55.11
N ARG A 473 -30.90 -17.30 -54.13
CA ARG A 473 -31.56 -16.01 -54.34
C ARG A 473 -30.68 -14.90 -53.75
N ILE A 474 -30.39 -13.89 -54.59
CA ILE A 474 -29.60 -12.72 -54.23
C ILE A 474 -30.38 -11.45 -54.60
N GLU A 475 -30.48 -10.55 -53.65
CA GLU A 475 -31.14 -9.27 -53.86
C GLU A 475 -30.11 -8.14 -53.71
N ILE A 476 -30.04 -7.23 -54.71
CA ILE A 476 -29.16 -6.10 -54.69
C ILE A 476 -30.03 -4.83 -54.70
N GLU A 477 -29.83 -3.97 -53.72
CA GLU A 477 -30.54 -2.68 -53.66
C GLU A 477 -29.54 -1.54 -53.56
N ALA A 478 -29.73 -0.49 -54.38
CA ALA A 478 -29.02 0.76 -54.24
C ALA A 478 -30.00 1.92 -54.05
N LYS A 479 -29.85 2.64 -52.94
CA LYS A 479 -30.77 3.73 -52.58
C LYS A 479 -30.06 4.83 -51.77
N ARG A 480 -30.66 6.00 -51.72
CA ARG A 480 -30.22 7.12 -50.88
C ARG A 480 -30.83 6.99 -49.48
N VAL A 481 -29.98 6.97 -48.43
CA VAL A 481 -30.41 6.89 -47.04
C VAL A 481 -29.52 7.82 -46.19
N ASN A 482 -30.11 8.76 -45.49
CA ASN A 482 -29.46 9.60 -44.47
C ASN A 482 -28.11 10.19 -44.91
N GLY A 483 -28.03 10.78 -46.10
CA GLY A 483 -26.79 11.43 -46.59
C GLY A 483 -25.74 10.45 -47.14
N HIS A 484 -26.10 9.18 -47.33
CA HIS A 484 -25.28 8.17 -47.98
C HIS A 484 -26.00 7.52 -49.15
N ILE A 485 -25.26 7.05 -50.14
CA ILE A 485 -25.77 6.03 -51.06
C ILE A 485 -25.43 4.69 -50.41
N VAL A 486 -26.45 3.86 -50.24
CA VAL A 486 -26.32 2.54 -49.61
C VAL A 486 -26.53 1.49 -50.69
N VAL A 487 -25.48 0.69 -50.93
CA VAL A 487 -25.55 -0.49 -51.79
C VAL A 487 -25.64 -1.72 -50.89
N SER A 488 -26.77 -2.42 -50.93
CA SER A 488 -27.03 -3.59 -50.11
C SER A 488 -27.06 -4.86 -50.96
N VAL A 489 -26.43 -5.91 -50.47
CA VAL A 489 -26.47 -7.28 -51.04
C VAL A 489 -27.04 -8.21 -50.02
N THR A 490 -28.18 -8.84 -50.33
CA THR A 490 -28.87 -9.75 -49.43
C THR A 490 -28.80 -11.18 -49.98
N ASP A 491 -28.41 -12.11 -49.16
CA ASP A 491 -28.52 -13.56 -49.38
C ASP A 491 -29.52 -14.19 -48.43
N HIS A 492 -30.09 -15.34 -48.82
CA HIS A 492 -31.02 -16.12 -48.02
C HIS A 492 -30.34 -17.43 -47.55
N GLY A 493 -29.08 -17.36 -47.20
CA GLY A 493 -28.28 -18.54 -46.89
C GLY A 493 -28.17 -18.83 -45.40
N ILE A 494 -27.00 -19.30 -45.04
CA ILE A 494 -26.70 -19.85 -43.69
C ILE A 494 -26.71 -18.81 -42.57
N GLY A 495 -26.60 -17.54 -42.90
CA GLY A 495 -26.52 -16.43 -41.93
C GLY A 495 -25.30 -16.48 -41.02
N ILE A 496 -25.18 -15.47 -40.15
CA ILE A 496 -24.01 -15.21 -39.28
C ILE A 496 -24.49 -14.94 -37.86
N ALA A 497 -24.00 -15.70 -36.90
CA ALA A 497 -24.30 -15.51 -35.50
C ALA A 497 -23.85 -14.11 -35.01
N ARG A 498 -24.65 -13.44 -34.18
CA ARG A 498 -24.44 -12.07 -33.68
C ARG A 498 -23.03 -11.85 -33.09
N ARG A 499 -22.50 -12.82 -32.38
CA ARG A 499 -21.14 -12.78 -31.79
C ARG A 499 -20.02 -12.75 -32.81
N GLU A 500 -20.26 -13.17 -34.05
CA GLU A 500 -19.29 -13.27 -35.12
C GLU A 500 -19.33 -12.04 -36.06
N GLN A 501 -20.45 -11.33 -36.14
CA GLN A 501 -20.69 -10.22 -37.08
C GLN A 501 -19.63 -9.10 -36.97
N GLY A 502 -19.19 -8.74 -35.74
CA GLY A 502 -18.10 -7.78 -35.55
C GLY A 502 -16.70 -8.32 -35.87
N ARG A 503 -16.56 -9.63 -36.12
CA ARG A 503 -15.27 -10.30 -36.32
C ARG A 503 -15.00 -10.68 -37.76
N ILE A 504 -16.06 -10.84 -38.59
CA ILE A 504 -15.95 -11.26 -39.98
C ILE A 504 -15.18 -10.25 -40.88
N PHE A 505 -15.08 -9.00 -40.47
CA PHE A 505 -14.31 -7.95 -41.15
C PHE A 505 -12.82 -7.95 -40.73
N ARG A 506 -12.46 -8.75 -39.71
CA ARG A 506 -11.05 -8.86 -39.30
C ARG A 506 -10.28 -9.68 -40.32
N LYS A 507 -9.06 -9.24 -40.60
CA LYS A 507 -8.11 -9.92 -41.48
C LYS A 507 -7.95 -11.40 -41.07
N PHE A 508 -7.97 -12.30 -42.06
CA PHE A 508 -7.77 -13.75 -41.89
C PHE A 508 -8.84 -14.46 -41.07
N TYR A 509 -9.90 -13.73 -40.67
CA TYR A 509 -10.95 -14.31 -39.85
C TYR A 509 -11.95 -15.09 -40.69
N ARG A 510 -12.27 -16.31 -40.23
CA ARG A 510 -13.30 -17.17 -40.82
C ARG A 510 -14.11 -17.77 -39.70
N VAL A 511 -15.42 -17.87 -39.88
CA VAL A 511 -16.31 -18.54 -38.94
C VAL A 511 -16.03 -20.04 -39.05
N GLN A 512 -15.46 -20.65 -38.01
CA GLN A 512 -15.23 -22.09 -37.95
C GLN A 512 -16.54 -22.81 -37.65
N ARG A 513 -16.99 -23.69 -38.51
CA ARG A 513 -18.07 -24.64 -38.24
C ARG A 513 -17.49 -25.92 -37.64
N GLU A 514 -18.18 -26.47 -36.65
CA GLU A 514 -17.75 -27.68 -35.90
C GLU A 514 -17.67 -28.96 -36.77
N LEU A 515 -18.20 -28.96 -37.99
CA LEU A 515 -18.28 -30.08 -38.88
C LEU A 515 -17.53 -29.83 -40.20
N GLY A 516 -16.28 -29.49 -40.18
CA GLY A 516 -15.27 -29.70 -41.26
C GLY A 516 -15.60 -29.36 -42.71
N GLY A 517 -16.69 -28.71 -43.10
CA GLY A 517 -17.18 -28.57 -44.47
C GLY A 517 -17.64 -27.17 -44.88
N GLY A 518 -17.00 -26.11 -44.42
CA GLY A 518 -17.35 -24.76 -44.89
C GLY A 518 -16.77 -24.43 -46.25
N PRO A 519 -17.45 -23.62 -47.10
CA PRO A 519 -16.95 -23.23 -48.42
C PRO A 519 -15.58 -22.56 -48.33
N GLN A 520 -14.65 -22.95 -49.23
CA GLN A 520 -13.24 -22.51 -49.25
C GLN A 520 -13.09 -21.01 -49.49
N GLY A 521 -12.08 -20.36 -48.88
CA GLY A 521 -11.75 -18.96 -49.14
C GLY A 521 -10.73 -18.37 -48.17
N THR A 522 -10.02 -17.34 -48.61
CA THR A 522 -8.89 -16.71 -47.93
C THR A 522 -9.24 -15.90 -46.67
N GLY A 523 -10.48 -15.54 -46.47
CA GLY A 523 -10.90 -14.61 -45.38
C GLY A 523 -10.43 -13.16 -45.57
N LEU A 524 -10.07 -12.79 -46.79
CA LEU A 524 -9.64 -11.42 -47.15
C LEU A 524 -10.77 -10.55 -47.74
N GLY A 525 -11.78 -11.13 -48.39
CA GLY A 525 -12.78 -10.39 -49.15
C GLY A 525 -13.50 -9.31 -48.31
N LEU A 526 -14.03 -9.69 -47.14
CA LEU A 526 -14.72 -8.75 -46.24
C LEU A 526 -13.75 -7.73 -45.58
N ALA A 527 -12.49 -8.11 -45.34
CA ALA A 527 -11.48 -7.16 -44.86
C ALA A 527 -11.10 -6.14 -45.91
N ILE A 528 -11.05 -6.52 -47.17
CA ILE A 528 -10.88 -5.61 -48.34
C ILE A 528 -12.08 -4.67 -48.42
N VAL A 529 -13.30 -5.16 -48.32
CA VAL A 529 -14.53 -4.34 -48.32
C VAL A 529 -14.48 -3.28 -47.20
N ASP A 530 -14.19 -3.66 -45.98
CA ASP A 530 -14.11 -2.73 -44.83
C ASP A 530 -13.02 -1.66 -45.06
N HIS A 531 -11.84 -2.07 -45.57
CA HIS A 531 -10.76 -1.12 -45.89
C HIS A 531 -11.14 -0.15 -47.02
N THR A 532 -11.75 -0.67 -48.07
CA THR A 532 -12.24 0.16 -49.19
C THR A 532 -13.27 1.20 -48.70
N MET A 533 -14.22 0.77 -47.91
CA MET A 533 -15.23 1.66 -47.39
C MET A 533 -14.66 2.75 -46.49
N ARG A 534 -13.72 2.40 -45.61
CA ARG A 534 -13.00 3.39 -44.77
C ARG A 534 -12.18 4.38 -45.61
N GLY A 535 -11.52 3.88 -46.65
CA GLY A 535 -10.77 4.74 -47.58
C GLY A 535 -11.66 5.75 -48.35
N HIS A 536 -12.94 5.43 -48.50
CA HIS A 536 -13.96 6.29 -49.10
C HIS A 536 -14.72 7.16 -48.07
N GLY A 537 -14.28 7.18 -46.80
CA GLY A 537 -14.98 7.90 -45.73
C GLY A 537 -16.35 7.30 -45.34
N GLY A 538 -16.64 6.11 -45.85
CA GLY A 538 -17.85 5.36 -45.59
C GLY A 538 -17.65 4.22 -44.60
N PHE A 539 -18.64 3.32 -44.49
CA PHE A 539 -18.58 2.14 -43.64
C PHE A 539 -19.42 0.99 -44.22
N VAL A 540 -19.10 -0.25 -43.76
CA VAL A 540 -19.88 -1.44 -44.10
C VAL A 540 -20.70 -1.88 -42.87
N ARG A 541 -21.95 -2.31 -43.10
CA ARG A 541 -22.82 -2.85 -42.09
C ARG A 541 -23.28 -4.25 -42.48
N VAL A 542 -23.50 -5.10 -41.50
CA VAL A 542 -24.10 -6.45 -41.68
C VAL A 542 -25.31 -6.56 -40.77
N ASP A 543 -26.39 -7.09 -41.33
CA ASP A 543 -27.58 -7.54 -40.63
C ASP A 543 -27.83 -8.99 -41.02
N SER A 544 -27.81 -9.90 -40.03
CA SER A 544 -27.82 -11.32 -40.33
C SER A 544 -28.36 -12.13 -39.15
N GLU A 545 -29.15 -13.13 -39.44
CA GLU A 545 -29.60 -14.14 -38.48
C GLU A 545 -29.23 -15.54 -38.98
N PRO A 546 -28.78 -16.45 -38.12
CA PRO A 546 -28.51 -17.83 -38.50
C PRO A 546 -29.71 -18.46 -39.20
N GLU A 547 -29.45 -19.14 -40.31
CA GLU A 547 -30.44 -19.85 -41.15
C GLU A 547 -31.47 -18.98 -41.88
N ARG A 548 -31.30 -17.63 -41.80
CA ARG A 548 -32.19 -16.68 -42.50
C ARG A 548 -31.46 -15.87 -43.57
N GLY A 549 -30.11 -15.97 -43.58
CA GLY A 549 -29.28 -15.23 -44.53
C GLY A 549 -28.66 -13.98 -43.96
N SER A 550 -28.04 -13.16 -44.82
CA SER A 550 -27.32 -11.96 -44.44
C SER A 550 -27.59 -10.83 -45.45
N THR A 551 -27.65 -9.60 -44.92
CA THR A 551 -27.62 -8.37 -45.70
C THR A 551 -26.37 -7.61 -45.36
N PHE A 552 -25.51 -7.39 -46.35
CA PHE A 552 -24.34 -6.52 -46.27
C PHE A 552 -24.62 -5.20 -46.96
N SER A 553 -24.39 -4.06 -46.30
CA SER A 553 -24.67 -2.75 -46.80
C SER A 553 -23.41 -1.89 -46.81
N LEU A 554 -23.05 -1.36 -47.99
CA LEU A 554 -21.97 -0.39 -48.21
C LEU A 554 -22.55 1.02 -48.14
N HIS A 555 -22.06 1.83 -47.22
CA HIS A 555 -22.55 3.21 -47.02
C HIS A 555 -21.52 4.21 -47.56
N PHE A 556 -21.71 4.72 -48.77
CA PHE A 556 -20.86 5.73 -49.37
C PHE A 556 -21.39 7.12 -49.01
N PRO A 557 -20.57 8.04 -48.45
CA PRO A 557 -21.02 9.38 -48.13
C PRO A 557 -21.33 10.19 -49.41
N ILE A 558 -22.43 10.94 -49.40
CA ILE A 558 -22.73 11.91 -50.46
C ILE A 558 -21.96 13.17 -50.11
N PRO A 559 -21.04 13.63 -50.99
CA PRO A 559 -20.26 14.83 -50.72
C PRO A 559 -21.16 16.07 -50.69
N SER A 560 -20.83 17.05 -49.86
CA SER A 560 -21.47 18.38 -49.93
C SER A 560 -21.08 19.11 -51.22
N ASP A 561 -21.95 19.98 -51.74
CA ASP A 561 -21.77 20.69 -53.02
C ASP A 561 -20.41 21.40 -53.17
N ASN A 562 -19.77 21.81 -52.07
CA ASN A 562 -18.43 22.42 -52.06
C ASN A 562 -17.27 21.43 -52.30
N ALA A 563 -17.46 20.15 -52.04
CA ALA A 563 -16.40 19.14 -52.20
C ALA A 563 -16.17 18.75 -53.67
N PHE A 564 -17.21 18.84 -54.51
CA PHE A 564 -17.09 18.60 -55.94
C PHE A 564 -16.28 19.69 -56.68
N GLN A 565 -16.33 20.94 -56.21
CA GLN A 565 -15.58 22.04 -56.86
C GLN A 565 -14.07 22.00 -56.55
N GLY A 566 -13.67 21.49 -55.40
CA GLY A 566 -12.26 21.35 -55.00
C GLY A 566 -11.50 20.31 -55.82
N THR A 567 -12.11 19.14 -56.04
CA THR A 567 -11.49 18.01 -56.75
C THR A 567 -11.35 18.23 -58.25
N LEU A 568 -12.29 18.95 -58.88
CA LEU A 568 -12.18 19.36 -60.27
C LEU A 568 -11.06 20.39 -60.53
N ALA A 569 -10.72 21.23 -59.55
CA ALA A 569 -9.64 22.20 -59.64
C ALA A 569 -8.23 21.58 -59.51
N GLU A 570 -8.08 20.46 -58.78
CA GLU A 570 -6.82 19.71 -58.66
C GLU A 570 -6.54 18.78 -59.85
N SER A 571 -7.57 18.27 -60.53
CA SER A 571 -7.41 17.39 -61.70
C SER A 571 -7.05 18.13 -63.00
N ILE A 572 -7.07 19.46 -63.01
CA ILE A 572 -6.71 20.34 -64.18
C ILE A 572 -5.30 20.94 -64.00
N ARG A 573 -4.64 20.69 -62.90
CA ARG A 573 -3.22 21.03 -62.67
C ARG A 573 -2.32 19.78 -62.83
#